data_cfaa8ada804b6f5ade33621396aa2bcd
#
_entry.id   cfaa8ada804b6f5ade33621396aa2bcd
#
_cell.length_a   1.000
_cell.length_b   1.000
_cell.length_c   1.000
_cell.angle_alpha   90.00
_cell.angle_beta   90.00
_cell.angle_gamma   90.00
#
_symmetry.space_group_name_H-M   'P 1'
#
loop_
_entity.id
_entity.type
_entity.pdbx_description
1 polymer ?
#
loop_
_entity_poly.entity_id
_entity_poly.type
_entity_poly.pdbx_seq_one_letter_code
_entity_poly.pdbx_strand_id
1 'polypeptide(L)'
;MADKLREENLQVSLLDIDDFVKKNNLPEITNPVIFDTNKNPTDDGLLSNTLFGITRESRGTTFAYIDLKKKFLQPLVYRIWSKVDSKLKSIIHGIGTYSIDKSGYIVEDPEGDNGIDFLRKNIDKIKFRETDSIKRERYIKFLNDNRKNFFTDKLIVIPPFFRDIKVDGGKISVGDINKLYINVMVSASAIGDSTEYGFSIGRSVEGRLQEGLMEIYKWFGTGTDSNPNGGLPGKFGVIRRANLSKTTDYATRLVLSAPKLDVENMEDLRADFDYSVLPMTSAAANFFPFVIFHMRRFFENEFIGDTKYPIIDKDGSIIYGEIEDYQIQFSDEMLKKELDRFIHGYSDRFRPVKVLCRVKGKQEYLDLKWKGFYKEPDGKALQKERPLTWCDVIYMACEEAVKDRMILITRYPIDTFYNEFATKIRLASTIETEEAVFDDVVYTHYPKIRKEDIGKDTSSSFIDTMNICNGYLDSIGGDYDGDMVTIKGVYTDEANAELKKQLASNIHFIN
;
A
#
# COMPACT_ATOMS: atom_id res chain seq x y z
N MET A 1 -3.45 31.39 26.56
CA MET A 1 -2.12 31.48 25.91
C MET A 1 -1.99 30.48 24.74
N ALA A 2 -2.42 29.22 24.87
CA ALA A 2 -2.41 28.24 23.78
C ALA A 2 -3.29 28.59 22.57
N ASP A 3 -4.44 29.26 22.79
CA ASP A 3 -5.34 29.70 21.70
C ASP A 3 -4.77 30.89 20.90
N LYS A 4 -4.02 31.78 21.53
CA LYS A 4 -3.34 32.88 20.83
C LYS A 4 -2.22 32.39 19.90
N LEU A 5 -1.48 31.34 20.28
CA LEU A 5 -0.40 30.76 19.46
C LEU A 5 -0.92 30.00 18.23
N ARG A 6 -2.17 29.50 18.27
CA ARG A 6 -2.85 28.92 17.09
C ARG A 6 -3.34 29.97 16.09
N GLU A 7 -3.48 31.22 16.51
CA GLU A 7 -4.09 32.30 15.71
C GLU A 7 -3.10 33.03 14.81
N GLU A 8 -1.82 33.06 15.13
CA GLU A 8 -0.84 33.91 14.46
C GLU A 8 -0.14 33.28 13.22
N ASN A 9 -0.27 31.95 12.99
CA ASN A 9 0.60 31.27 12.03
C ASN A 9 -0.09 30.56 10.84
N LEU A 10 -1.38 30.74 10.60
CA LEU A 10 -2.06 30.20 9.43
C LEU A 10 -2.51 31.34 8.49
N GLN A 11 -1.57 32.00 7.86
CA GLN A 11 -1.86 32.77 6.65
C GLN A 11 -2.08 31.78 5.50
N VAL A 12 -3.34 31.41 5.28
CA VAL A 12 -3.75 30.65 4.10
C VAL A 12 -3.83 31.64 2.95
N SER A 13 -2.87 31.58 2.05
CA SER A 13 -2.93 32.30 0.77
C SER A 13 -3.51 31.38 -0.31
N LEU A 14 -4.24 31.96 -1.25
CA LEU A 14 -4.67 31.25 -2.45
C LEU A 14 -3.50 31.07 -3.39
N LEU A 15 -3.37 29.83 -3.92
CA LEU A 15 -2.41 29.53 -4.96
C LEU A 15 -2.82 30.28 -6.25
N ASP A 16 -1.86 30.94 -6.87
CA ASP A 16 -1.99 31.37 -8.27
C ASP A 16 -1.82 30.13 -9.16
N ILE A 17 -2.95 29.60 -9.64
CA ILE A 17 -2.97 28.34 -10.40
C ILE A 17 -2.30 28.52 -11.77
N ASP A 18 -2.46 29.68 -12.41
CA ASP A 18 -1.85 29.98 -13.71
C ASP A 18 -0.33 29.99 -13.60
N ASP A 19 0.20 30.67 -12.59
CA ASP A 19 1.63 30.70 -12.30
C ASP A 19 2.18 29.31 -11.94
N PHE A 20 1.43 28.55 -11.13
CA PHE A 20 1.80 27.18 -10.76
C PHE A 20 1.89 26.24 -11.96
N VAL A 21 0.91 26.28 -12.86
CA VAL A 21 0.88 25.45 -14.09
C VAL A 21 2.07 25.80 -14.98
N LYS A 22 2.34 27.11 -15.17
CA LYS A 22 3.47 27.57 -16.01
C LYS A 22 4.83 27.21 -15.43
N LYS A 23 5.05 27.49 -14.15
CA LYS A 23 6.34 27.21 -13.47
C LYS A 23 6.71 25.73 -13.47
N ASN A 24 5.71 24.86 -13.35
CA ASN A 24 5.92 23.42 -13.30
C ASN A 24 5.72 22.75 -14.66
N ASN A 25 5.42 23.50 -15.72
CA ASN A 25 5.17 23.00 -17.07
C ASN A 25 4.21 21.80 -17.09
N LEU A 26 3.06 21.95 -16.40
CA LEU A 26 2.10 20.84 -16.23
C LEU A 26 1.43 20.51 -17.56
N PRO A 27 1.26 19.22 -17.90
CA PRO A 27 0.54 18.79 -19.09
C PRO A 27 -0.97 18.98 -18.93
N GLU A 28 -1.65 19.27 -20.05
CA GLU A 28 -3.11 19.35 -20.13
C GLU A 28 -3.74 17.98 -20.35
N ILE A 29 -4.83 17.70 -19.65
CA ILE A 29 -5.68 16.54 -19.88
C ILE A 29 -6.87 16.99 -20.71
N THR A 30 -7.02 16.41 -21.89
CA THR A 30 -8.04 16.81 -22.86
C THR A 30 -9.15 15.78 -23.02
N ASN A 31 -8.89 14.51 -22.75
CA ASN A 31 -9.79 13.41 -23.01
C ASN A 31 -10.50 12.91 -21.75
N PRO A 32 -11.84 12.99 -21.67
CA PRO A 32 -12.60 12.44 -20.55
C PRO A 32 -12.67 10.90 -20.55
N VAL A 33 -12.32 10.23 -21.67
CA VAL A 33 -12.29 8.78 -21.76
C VAL A 33 -10.98 8.26 -21.15
N ILE A 34 -11.10 7.40 -20.15
CA ILE A 34 -9.93 6.88 -19.44
C ILE A 34 -9.25 5.72 -20.17
N PHE A 35 -10.02 4.81 -20.76
CA PHE A 35 -9.54 3.62 -21.45
C PHE A 35 -10.07 3.56 -22.87
N ASP A 36 -9.23 3.15 -23.79
CA ASP A 36 -9.59 2.82 -25.15
C ASP A 36 -10.39 1.50 -25.26
N THR A 37 -10.74 1.10 -26.46
CA THR A 37 -11.46 -0.17 -26.74
C THR A 37 -10.66 -1.40 -26.33
N ASN A 38 -9.32 -1.30 -26.28
CA ASN A 38 -8.40 -2.36 -25.90
C ASN A 38 -8.09 -2.36 -24.40
N LYS A 39 -8.77 -1.52 -23.61
CA LYS A 39 -8.56 -1.32 -22.17
C LYS A 39 -7.19 -0.73 -21.80
N ASN A 40 -6.52 -0.06 -22.75
CA ASN A 40 -5.32 0.72 -22.46
C ASN A 40 -5.71 2.14 -22.03
N PRO A 41 -4.93 2.80 -21.14
CA PRO A 41 -5.13 4.21 -20.86
C PRO A 41 -4.99 5.05 -22.12
N THR A 42 -5.91 6.00 -22.32
CA THR A 42 -5.84 6.94 -23.45
C THR A 42 -4.63 7.88 -23.30
N ASP A 43 -4.02 8.30 -24.42
CA ASP A 43 -2.75 9.05 -24.43
C ASP A 43 -2.85 10.45 -23.78
N ASP A 44 -4.04 11.06 -23.79
CA ASP A 44 -4.35 12.39 -23.30
C ASP A 44 -5.38 12.40 -22.16
N GLY A 45 -5.67 11.22 -21.58
CA GLY A 45 -6.65 11.01 -20.53
C GLY A 45 -6.06 11.05 -19.12
N LEU A 46 -6.95 10.90 -18.13
CA LEU A 46 -6.64 10.96 -16.70
C LEU A 46 -5.61 9.94 -16.22
N LEU A 47 -5.42 8.81 -16.90
CA LEU A 47 -4.47 7.76 -16.54
C LEU A 47 -3.36 7.56 -17.58
N SER A 48 -3.22 8.49 -18.50
CA SER A 48 -2.26 8.47 -19.60
C SER A 48 -0.84 8.10 -19.14
N ASN A 49 -0.21 7.19 -19.87
CA ASN A 49 1.20 6.88 -19.68
C ASN A 49 2.10 7.94 -20.31
N THR A 50 1.63 8.61 -21.37
CA THR A 50 2.34 9.71 -22.04
C THR A 50 2.46 10.93 -21.13
N LEU A 51 1.37 11.31 -20.45
CA LEU A 51 1.34 12.51 -19.59
C LEU A 51 2.01 12.26 -18.22
N PHE A 52 1.79 11.08 -17.62
CA PHE A 52 2.20 10.80 -16.23
C PHE A 52 3.40 9.85 -16.13
N GLY A 53 3.91 9.34 -17.25
CA GLY A 53 4.95 8.32 -17.27
C GLY A 53 4.46 6.93 -16.85
N ILE A 54 5.37 5.95 -16.92
CA ILE A 54 5.08 4.54 -16.63
C ILE A 54 5.69 4.07 -15.28
N THR A 55 6.65 4.81 -14.73
CA THR A 55 7.31 4.45 -13.48
C THR A 55 6.46 4.85 -12.28
N ARG A 56 6.63 4.14 -11.16
CA ARG A 56 5.95 4.48 -9.90
C ARG A 56 6.29 5.90 -9.44
N GLU A 57 7.53 6.32 -9.62
CA GLU A 57 8.00 7.65 -9.25
C GLU A 57 7.31 8.73 -10.10
N SER A 58 7.34 8.64 -11.42
CA SER A 58 6.70 9.62 -12.30
C SER A 58 5.18 9.69 -12.05
N ARG A 59 4.51 8.54 -11.89
CA ARG A 59 3.08 8.49 -11.56
C ARG A 59 2.73 8.98 -10.16
N GLY A 60 3.70 9.09 -9.26
CA GLY A 60 3.53 9.63 -7.91
C GLY A 60 3.79 11.13 -7.78
N THR A 61 4.52 11.71 -8.71
CA THR A 61 5.00 13.10 -8.63
C THR A 61 4.46 14.02 -9.72
N THR A 62 4.00 13.47 -10.86
CA THR A 62 3.53 14.28 -11.99
C THR A 62 2.10 14.70 -11.80
N PHE A 63 1.91 16.02 -11.67
CA PHE A 63 0.61 16.69 -11.72
C PHE A 63 0.24 17.05 -13.16
N ALA A 64 -1.03 17.28 -13.39
CA ALA A 64 -1.58 17.76 -14.66
C ALA A 64 -2.66 18.82 -14.41
N TYR A 65 -3.25 19.37 -15.45
CA TYR A 65 -4.40 20.26 -15.31
C TYR A 65 -5.49 19.99 -16.35
N ILE A 66 -6.71 20.41 -16.02
CA ILE A 66 -7.87 20.44 -16.90
C ILE A 66 -8.18 21.90 -17.20
N ASP A 67 -8.34 22.26 -18.48
CA ASP A 67 -8.82 23.57 -18.91
C ASP A 67 -10.36 23.63 -18.76
N LEU A 68 -10.85 24.56 -17.95
CA LEU A 68 -12.27 24.76 -17.68
C LEU A 68 -13.00 25.59 -18.77
N LYS A 69 -12.25 26.07 -19.78
CA LYS A 69 -12.74 26.92 -20.90
C LYS A 69 -13.32 28.25 -20.49
N LYS A 70 -13.54 28.46 -19.19
CA LYS A 70 -14.06 29.71 -18.60
C LYS A 70 -13.55 29.86 -17.16
N LYS A 71 -13.43 31.09 -16.67
CA LYS A 71 -12.97 31.38 -15.31
C LYS A 71 -14.06 31.14 -14.27
N PHE A 72 -13.80 30.26 -13.31
CA PHE A 72 -14.64 29.90 -12.17
C PHE A 72 -14.03 30.32 -10.85
N LEU A 73 -14.85 30.42 -9.79
CA LEU A 73 -14.33 30.68 -8.46
C LEU A 73 -13.51 29.49 -7.96
N GLN A 74 -12.35 29.80 -7.41
CA GLN A 74 -11.61 28.76 -6.68
C GLN A 74 -12.47 28.17 -5.55
N PRO A 75 -12.46 26.84 -5.32
CA PRO A 75 -13.35 26.17 -4.37
C PRO A 75 -13.33 26.77 -2.96
N LEU A 76 -12.15 27.15 -2.45
CA LEU A 76 -12.01 27.74 -1.13
C LEU A 76 -12.70 29.12 -1.08
N VAL A 77 -12.56 29.92 -2.11
CA VAL A 77 -13.24 31.23 -2.23
C VAL A 77 -14.76 31.05 -2.25
N TYR A 78 -15.25 30.14 -3.11
CA TYR A 78 -16.68 29.83 -3.18
C TYR A 78 -17.25 29.39 -1.83
N ARG A 79 -16.53 28.50 -1.10
CA ARG A 79 -16.92 28.01 0.24
C ARG A 79 -16.98 29.16 1.27
N ILE A 80 -15.97 30.02 1.28
CA ILE A 80 -15.89 31.13 2.25
C ILE A 80 -16.91 32.21 1.90
N TRP A 81 -16.99 32.61 0.64
CA TRP A 81 -17.91 33.61 0.18
C TRP A 81 -19.39 33.21 0.40
N SER A 82 -19.75 31.95 0.11
CA SER A 82 -21.09 31.42 0.41
C SER A 82 -21.52 31.52 1.87
N LYS A 83 -20.55 31.55 2.81
CA LYS A 83 -20.82 31.81 4.23
C LYS A 83 -20.98 33.26 4.60
N VAL A 84 -20.39 34.15 3.82
CA VAL A 84 -20.46 35.60 4.01
C VAL A 84 -21.67 36.17 3.30
N ASP A 85 -22.03 35.67 2.11
CA ASP A 85 -23.18 36.13 1.34
C ASP A 85 -23.93 34.92 0.75
N SER A 86 -25.17 34.70 1.20
CA SER A 86 -26.02 33.60 0.76
C SER A 86 -26.47 33.70 -0.70
N LYS A 87 -26.46 34.92 -1.28
CA LYS A 87 -26.88 35.19 -2.68
C LYS A 87 -25.90 34.59 -3.69
N LEU A 88 -24.64 34.35 -3.31
CA LEU A 88 -23.60 33.82 -4.19
C LEU A 88 -24.04 32.61 -4.97
N LYS A 89 -24.69 31.64 -4.30
CA LYS A 89 -25.16 30.41 -4.93
C LYS A 89 -26.21 30.69 -6.00
N SER A 90 -27.19 31.53 -5.70
CA SER A 90 -28.26 31.92 -6.65
C SER A 90 -27.67 32.62 -7.87
N ILE A 91 -26.72 33.52 -7.67
CA ILE A 91 -26.03 34.21 -8.75
C ILE A 91 -25.33 33.23 -9.69
N ILE A 92 -24.54 32.29 -9.16
CA ILE A 92 -23.77 31.36 -9.97
C ILE A 92 -24.70 30.39 -10.74
N HIS A 93 -25.79 29.97 -10.15
CA HIS A 93 -26.79 29.13 -10.82
C HIS A 93 -27.71 29.90 -11.77
N GLY A 94 -27.56 31.19 -11.89
CA GLY A 94 -28.39 32.03 -12.75
C GLY A 94 -29.83 32.21 -12.24
N ILE A 95 -30.02 32.09 -10.93
CA ILE A 95 -31.32 32.27 -10.28
C ILE A 95 -31.44 33.71 -9.79
N GLY A 96 -32.44 34.41 -10.30
CA GLY A 96 -32.61 35.86 -10.04
C GLY A 96 -31.59 36.71 -10.77
N THR A 97 -31.74 38.02 -10.68
CA THR A 97 -30.86 39.03 -11.24
C THR A 97 -30.41 40.01 -10.16
N TYR A 98 -29.20 40.52 -10.29
CA TYR A 98 -28.52 41.25 -9.23
C TYR A 98 -27.76 42.47 -9.78
N SER A 99 -27.66 43.51 -8.98
CA SER A 99 -26.81 44.67 -9.22
C SER A 99 -25.96 44.96 -7.97
N ILE A 100 -25.06 45.94 -8.09
CA ILE A 100 -24.26 46.41 -6.96
C ILE A 100 -24.78 47.82 -6.59
N ASP A 101 -25.19 47.96 -5.33
CA ASP A 101 -25.65 49.22 -4.82
C ASP A 101 -24.52 50.27 -4.67
N LYS A 102 -24.89 51.53 -4.36
CA LYS A 102 -23.91 52.62 -4.15
C LYS A 102 -22.92 52.36 -3.01
N SER A 103 -23.28 51.47 -2.11
CA SER A 103 -22.43 51.07 -0.96
C SER A 103 -21.49 49.92 -1.28
N GLY A 104 -21.64 49.28 -2.45
CA GLY A 104 -20.83 48.15 -2.91
C GLY A 104 -21.41 46.77 -2.54
N TYR A 105 -22.65 46.69 -2.08
CA TYR A 105 -23.27 45.41 -1.71
C TYR A 105 -24.10 44.82 -2.86
N ILE A 106 -24.11 43.48 -2.94
CA ILE A 106 -24.96 42.80 -3.92
C ILE A 106 -26.43 42.88 -3.48
N VAL A 107 -27.29 43.39 -4.35
CA VAL A 107 -28.73 43.50 -4.13
C VAL A 107 -29.49 42.85 -5.29
N GLU A 108 -30.71 42.39 -5.03
CA GLU A 108 -31.61 41.88 -6.05
C GLU A 108 -32.11 43.07 -6.89
N ASP A 109 -32.07 42.90 -8.21
CA ASP A 109 -32.44 43.96 -9.16
C ASP A 109 -33.02 43.30 -10.41
N PRO A 110 -34.30 43.56 -10.77
CA PRO A 110 -34.91 42.98 -11.96
C PRO A 110 -34.23 43.32 -13.28
N GLU A 111 -33.53 44.46 -13.36
CA GLU A 111 -32.74 44.90 -14.52
C GLU A 111 -31.25 44.52 -14.41
N GLY A 112 -30.88 43.81 -13.36
CA GLY A 112 -29.51 43.37 -13.10
C GLY A 112 -29.05 42.23 -13.99
N ASP A 113 -27.82 41.76 -13.72
CA ASP A 113 -27.19 40.62 -14.40
C ASP A 113 -27.02 39.44 -13.41
N ASN A 114 -26.57 38.29 -13.89
CA ASN A 114 -26.32 37.12 -13.06
C ASN A 114 -25.15 36.28 -13.59
N GLY A 115 -24.88 35.15 -12.93
CA GLY A 115 -23.85 34.22 -13.31
C GLY A 115 -22.44 34.63 -12.87
N ILE A 116 -21.48 33.79 -13.23
CA ILE A 116 -20.10 33.98 -12.81
C ILE A 116 -19.45 35.23 -13.44
N ASP A 117 -19.90 35.62 -14.64
CA ASP A 117 -19.39 36.81 -15.33
C ASP A 117 -19.79 38.10 -14.62
N PHE A 118 -21.00 38.15 -14.02
CA PHE A 118 -21.43 39.27 -13.19
C PHE A 118 -20.47 39.47 -12.01
N LEU A 119 -20.13 38.38 -11.32
CA LEU A 119 -19.19 38.44 -10.19
C LEU A 119 -17.79 38.86 -10.64
N ARG A 120 -17.31 38.34 -11.77
CA ARG A 120 -15.98 38.67 -12.31
C ARG A 120 -15.85 40.13 -12.72
N LYS A 121 -16.85 40.66 -13.42
CA LYS A 121 -16.85 42.05 -13.86
C LYS A 121 -16.90 43.04 -12.70
N ASN A 122 -17.50 42.64 -11.59
CA ASN A 122 -17.77 43.54 -10.46
C ASN A 122 -16.93 43.23 -9.22
N ILE A 123 -15.97 42.33 -9.28
CA ILE A 123 -15.22 41.87 -8.10
C ILE A 123 -14.56 43.01 -7.32
N ASP A 124 -14.03 44.00 -7.99
CA ASP A 124 -13.37 45.16 -7.35
C ASP A 124 -14.34 46.09 -6.64
N LYS A 125 -15.61 46.09 -7.05
CA LYS A 125 -16.68 46.94 -6.47
C LYS A 125 -17.38 46.25 -5.30
N ILE A 126 -17.36 44.93 -5.23
CA ILE A 126 -18.08 44.13 -4.22
C ILE A 126 -17.45 44.33 -2.84
N LYS A 127 -18.30 44.74 -1.90
CA LYS A 127 -17.98 44.79 -0.47
C LYS A 127 -18.77 43.75 0.30
N PHE A 128 -18.16 43.23 1.36
CA PHE A 128 -18.78 42.25 2.25
C PHE A 128 -19.31 42.91 3.51
N ARG A 129 -20.55 42.58 3.90
CA ARG A 129 -21.16 43.17 5.12
C ARG A 129 -20.45 42.64 6.35
N GLU A 130 -19.98 43.53 7.19
CA GLU A 130 -19.37 43.23 8.47
C GLU A 130 -20.44 42.98 9.54
N THR A 131 -20.12 42.22 10.56
CA THR A 131 -20.93 41.95 11.74
C THR A 131 -19.99 41.76 12.93
N ASP A 132 -20.49 41.71 14.15
CA ASP A 132 -19.72 41.52 15.37
C ASP A 132 -19.10 40.09 15.50
N SER A 133 -19.20 39.29 14.47
CA SER A 133 -18.65 37.92 14.47
C SER A 133 -17.18 37.89 14.05
N ILE A 134 -16.29 37.58 14.97
CA ILE A 134 -14.84 37.41 14.74
C ILE A 134 -14.57 36.42 13.58
N LYS A 135 -15.36 35.34 13.50
CA LYS A 135 -15.22 34.35 12.40
C LYS A 135 -15.55 34.93 11.04
N ARG A 136 -16.57 35.80 10.98
CA ARG A 136 -16.97 36.50 9.74
C ARG A 136 -15.93 37.52 9.34
N GLU A 137 -15.38 38.26 10.29
CA GLU A 137 -14.29 39.22 10.05
C GLU A 137 -13.08 38.53 9.41
N ARG A 138 -12.66 37.35 9.93
CA ARG A 138 -11.58 36.57 9.33
C ARG A 138 -11.91 36.13 7.90
N TYR A 139 -13.14 35.73 7.62
CA TYR A 139 -13.56 35.36 6.27
C TYR A 139 -13.49 36.56 5.32
N ILE A 140 -13.95 37.73 5.75
CA ILE A 140 -13.91 38.98 4.98
C ILE A 140 -12.46 39.40 4.73
N LYS A 141 -11.60 39.32 5.73
CA LYS A 141 -10.18 39.61 5.57
C LYS A 141 -9.56 38.68 4.53
N PHE A 142 -9.78 37.36 4.64
CA PHE A 142 -9.28 36.38 3.66
C PHE A 142 -9.75 36.70 2.24
N LEU A 143 -11.03 37.02 2.06
CA LEU A 143 -11.57 37.41 0.76
C LEU A 143 -10.92 38.69 0.22
N ASN A 144 -10.73 39.71 1.06
CA ASN A 144 -10.11 40.96 0.63
C ASN A 144 -8.64 40.80 0.24
N ASP A 145 -7.88 40.02 1.02
CA ASP A 145 -6.44 39.79 0.79
C ASP A 145 -6.16 38.99 -0.48
N ASN A 146 -7.12 38.16 -0.93
CA ASN A 146 -6.92 37.21 -2.04
C ASN A 146 -7.72 37.55 -3.32
N ARG A 147 -8.32 38.74 -3.46
CA ARG A 147 -9.20 39.09 -4.59
C ARG A 147 -8.62 38.80 -5.98
N LYS A 148 -7.31 38.98 -6.15
CA LYS A 148 -6.61 38.75 -7.43
C LYS A 148 -6.70 37.32 -7.92
N ASN A 149 -6.74 36.36 -6.98
CA ASN A 149 -6.69 34.92 -7.24
C ASN A 149 -8.06 34.24 -7.06
N PHE A 150 -9.17 34.99 -7.07
CA PHE A 150 -10.50 34.42 -6.90
C PHE A 150 -10.89 33.46 -8.01
N PHE A 151 -10.51 33.77 -9.23
CA PHE A 151 -10.95 33.08 -10.43
C PHE A 151 -9.80 32.35 -11.10
N THR A 152 -10.11 31.17 -11.59
CA THR A 152 -9.19 30.32 -12.38
C THR A 152 -9.94 29.65 -13.52
N ASP A 153 -9.27 29.44 -14.64
CA ASP A 153 -9.72 28.62 -15.76
C ASP A 153 -9.08 27.24 -15.80
N LYS A 154 -8.30 26.89 -14.77
CA LYS A 154 -7.59 25.60 -14.68
C LYS A 154 -7.91 24.87 -13.38
N LEU A 155 -8.07 23.56 -13.49
CA LEU A 155 -8.22 22.64 -12.37
C LEU A 155 -6.99 21.73 -12.30
N ILE A 156 -6.28 21.76 -11.17
CA ILE A 156 -5.14 20.85 -10.95
C ILE A 156 -5.64 19.44 -10.71
N VAL A 157 -5.00 18.49 -11.38
CA VAL A 157 -5.24 17.06 -11.27
C VAL A 157 -4.06 16.42 -10.53
N ILE A 158 -4.35 15.72 -9.43
CA ILE A 158 -3.35 15.04 -8.64
C ILE A 158 -2.76 13.82 -9.40
N PRO A 159 -1.53 13.38 -9.06
CA PRO A 159 -0.89 12.26 -9.70
C PRO A 159 -1.73 10.97 -9.67
N PRO A 160 -1.63 10.09 -10.69
CA PRO A 160 -2.38 8.84 -10.77
C PRO A 160 -2.19 7.91 -9.58
N PHE A 161 -1.03 7.95 -8.92
CA PHE A 161 -0.74 7.16 -7.73
C PHE A 161 -1.76 7.36 -6.60
N PHE A 162 -2.36 8.55 -6.49
CA PHE A 162 -3.38 8.87 -5.49
C PHE A 162 -4.82 8.64 -5.97
N ARG A 163 -4.99 8.10 -7.19
CA ARG A 163 -6.28 7.93 -7.86
C ARG A 163 -6.48 6.49 -8.29
N ASP A 164 -6.79 5.62 -7.31
CA ASP A 164 -6.85 4.17 -7.48
C ASP A 164 -7.79 3.72 -8.60
N ILE A 165 -7.34 2.68 -9.31
CA ILE A 165 -8.15 1.83 -10.17
C ILE A 165 -8.46 0.57 -9.36
N LYS A 166 -9.72 0.19 -9.31
CA LYS A 166 -10.14 -1.09 -8.72
C LYS A 166 -10.32 -2.10 -9.84
N VAL A 167 -9.65 -3.24 -9.70
CA VAL A 167 -9.84 -4.39 -10.59
C VAL A 167 -10.54 -5.47 -9.79
N ASP A 168 -11.77 -5.81 -10.16
CA ASP A 168 -12.57 -6.82 -9.50
C ASP A 168 -13.19 -7.76 -10.56
N GLY A 169 -12.87 -9.07 -10.46
CA GLY A 169 -13.38 -10.09 -11.38
C GLY A 169 -13.15 -9.78 -12.88
N GLY A 170 -12.02 -9.14 -13.23
CA GLY A 170 -11.71 -8.73 -14.61
C GLY A 170 -12.42 -7.45 -15.08
N LYS A 171 -13.24 -6.83 -14.21
CA LYS A 171 -13.82 -5.50 -14.46
C LYS A 171 -12.93 -4.42 -13.86
N ILE A 172 -12.61 -3.43 -14.68
CA ILE A 172 -11.83 -2.25 -14.24
C ILE A 172 -12.85 -1.17 -13.85
N SER A 173 -12.79 -0.71 -12.61
CA SER A 173 -13.56 0.44 -12.15
C SER A 173 -12.61 1.56 -11.70
N VAL A 174 -12.96 2.78 -12.00
CA VAL A 174 -12.18 3.96 -11.62
C VAL A 174 -12.64 4.48 -10.25
N GLY A 175 -11.70 4.94 -9.45
CA GLY A 175 -12.00 5.54 -8.14
C GLY A 175 -12.87 6.80 -8.26
N ASP A 176 -13.57 7.14 -7.18
CA ASP A 176 -14.57 8.23 -7.18
C ASP A 176 -13.99 9.58 -7.61
N ILE A 177 -12.76 9.90 -7.22
CA ILE A 177 -12.12 11.16 -7.62
C ILE A 177 -11.96 11.27 -9.16
N ASN A 178 -11.68 10.16 -9.86
CA ASN A 178 -11.59 10.17 -11.32
C ASN A 178 -12.96 10.47 -11.95
N LYS A 179 -14.05 9.95 -11.37
CA LYS A 179 -15.42 10.28 -11.84
C LYS A 179 -15.73 11.76 -11.69
N LEU A 180 -15.30 12.37 -10.57
CA LEU A 180 -15.46 13.81 -10.36
C LEU A 180 -14.69 14.63 -11.39
N TYR A 181 -13.44 14.27 -11.70
CA TYR A 181 -12.67 14.91 -12.77
C TYR A 181 -13.36 14.78 -14.15
N ILE A 182 -13.86 13.58 -14.49
CA ILE A 182 -14.59 13.35 -15.75
C ILE A 182 -15.82 14.27 -15.84
N ASN A 183 -16.62 14.34 -14.77
CA ASN A 183 -17.82 15.20 -14.75
C ASN A 183 -17.48 16.67 -15.01
N VAL A 184 -16.38 17.16 -14.43
CA VAL A 184 -15.90 18.53 -14.67
C VAL A 184 -15.43 18.67 -16.12
N MET A 185 -14.67 17.72 -16.68
CA MET A 185 -14.21 17.77 -18.07
C MET A 185 -15.38 17.80 -19.06
N VAL A 186 -16.38 16.95 -18.88
CA VAL A 186 -17.58 16.92 -19.73
C VAL A 186 -18.33 18.24 -19.66
N SER A 187 -18.48 18.82 -18.46
CA SER A 187 -19.14 20.11 -18.28
C SER A 187 -18.34 21.27 -18.92
N ALA A 188 -17.00 21.22 -18.81
CA ALA A 188 -16.10 22.20 -19.40
C ALA A 188 -16.11 22.13 -20.94
N SER A 189 -16.12 20.92 -21.52
CA SER A 189 -16.24 20.73 -22.97
C SER A 189 -17.56 21.32 -23.48
N ALA A 190 -18.69 21.07 -22.81
CA ALA A 190 -19.98 21.66 -23.20
C ALA A 190 -19.98 23.20 -23.17
N ILE A 191 -19.25 23.82 -22.23
CA ILE A 191 -19.07 25.27 -22.18
C ILE A 191 -18.17 25.74 -23.34
N GLY A 192 -17.09 25.04 -23.64
CA GLY A 192 -16.19 25.33 -24.76
C GLY A 192 -16.91 25.28 -26.09
N ASP A 193 -17.63 24.21 -26.36
CA ASP A 193 -18.42 24.02 -27.59
C ASP A 193 -19.44 25.15 -27.79
N SER A 194 -20.13 25.54 -26.73
CA SER A 194 -21.10 26.66 -26.83
C SER A 194 -20.45 27.98 -27.19
N THR A 195 -19.26 28.22 -26.66
CA THR A 195 -18.51 29.46 -26.96
C THR A 195 -18.01 29.46 -28.39
N GLU A 196 -17.54 28.30 -28.90
CA GLU A 196 -17.02 28.13 -30.25
C GLU A 196 -18.13 28.21 -31.32
N TYR A 197 -19.27 27.56 -31.06
CA TYR A 197 -20.38 27.50 -32.01
C TYR A 197 -21.46 28.56 -31.80
N GLY A 198 -21.29 29.48 -30.83
CA GLY A 198 -22.21 30.60 -30.57
C GLY A 198 -23.55 30.20 -29.95
N PHE A 199 -23.64 29.02 -29.32
CA PHE A 199 -24.84 28.61 -28.62
C PHE A 199 -24.89 29.20 -27.21
N SER A 200 -26.10 29.61 -26.77
CA SER A 200 -26.32 29.99 -25.39
C SER A 200 -26.50 28.76 -24.52
N ILE A 201 -25.44 28.38 -23.76
CA ILE A 201 -25.60 27.37 -22.69
C ILE A 201 -26.30 28.03 -21.50
N GLY A 202 -27.30 27.34 -20.98
CA GLY A 202 -27.98 27.78 -19.77
C GLY A 202 -27.02 27.91 -18.59
N ARG A 203 -27.15 28.98 -17.79
CA ARG A 203 -26.35 29.25 -16.56
C ARG A 203 -26.32 28.06 -15.60
N SER A 204 -27.28 27.12 -15.70
CA SER A 204 -27.28 25.87 -14.93
C SER A 204 -26.08 24.94 -15.19
N VAL A 205 -25.46 25.00 -16.38
CA VAL A 205 -24.24 24.19 -16.68
C VAL A 205 -23.03 24.79 -15.97
N GLU A 206 -22.92 26.12 -15.95
CA GLU A 206 -21.88 26.84 -15.21
C GLU A 206 -22.00 26.57 -13.70
N GLY A 207 -23.23 26.59 -13.16
CA GLY A 207 -23.49 26.23 -11.77
C GLY A 207 -23.10 24.81 -11.44
N ARG A 208 -23.42 23.82 -12.31
CA ARG A 208 -23.02 22.41 -12.14
C ARG A 208 -21.50 22.23 -12.18
N LEU A 209 -20.79 22.95 -13.06
CA LEU A 209 -19.32 22.89 -13.10
C LEU A 209 -18.74 23.45 -11.81
N GLN A 210 -19.23 24.59 -11.31
CA GLN A 210 -18.78 25.14 -10.02
C GLN A 210 -19.04 24.19 -8.86
N GLU A 211 -20.17 23.48 -8.86
CA GLU A 211 -20.45 22.44 -7.86
C GLU A 211 -19.51 21.24 -8.01
N GLY A 212 -19.21 20.80 -9.24
CA GLY A 212 -18.24 19.76 -9.51
C GLY A 212 -16.84 20.09 -8.95
N LEU A 213 -16.40 21.34 -9.09
CA LEU A 213 -15.17 21.83 -8.45
C LEU A 213 -15.25 21.75 -6.92
N MET A 214 -16.43 22.04 -6.35
CA MET A 214 -16.65 21.95 -4.91
C MET A 214 -16.66 20.49 -4.41
N GLU A 215 -17.19 19.57 -5.19
CA GLU A 215 -17.16 18.14 -4.83
C GLU A 215 -15.74 17.57 -4.82
N ILE A 216 -14.92 17.95 -5.80
CA ILE A 216 -13.49 17.61 -5.80
C ILE A 216 -12.81 18.18 -4.55
N TYR A 217 -13.08 19.45 -4.22
CA TYR A 217 -12.52 20.06 -3.02
C TYR A 217 -12.98 19.36 -1.72
N LYS A 218 -14.25 18.97 -1.64
CA LYS A 218 -14.77 18.18 -0.51
C LYS A 218 -14.08 16.82 -0.42
N TRP A 219 -13.87 16.17 -1.57
CA TRP A 219 -13.20 14.87 -1.60
C TRP A 219 -11.82 14.92 -0.90
N PHE A 220 -11.06 16.00 -1.13
CA PHE A 220 -9.77 16.18 -0.43
C PHE A 220 -9.93 16.28 1.10
N GLY A 221 -11.02 16.84 1.58
CA GLY A 221 -11.30 17.03 3.00
C GLY A 221 -12.01 15.86 3.68
N THR A 222 -12.99 15.26 3.02
CA THR A 222 -13.91 14.29 3.67
C THR A 222 -14.23 13.05 2.83
N GLY A 223 -13.74 12.98 1.60
CA GLY A 223 -14.20 11.98 0.63
C GLY A 223 -15.52 12.38 -0.05
N THR A 224 -16.25 11.41 -0.59
CA THR A 224 -17.57 11.58 -1.22
C THR A 224 -18.69 11.11 -0.32
N ASP A 225 -19.95 11.44 -0.63
CA ASP A 225 -21.11 10.91 0.09
C ASP A 225 -21.22 9.38 -0.04
N SER A 226 -20.78 8.82 -1.18
CA SER A 226 -20.69 7.37 -1.42
C SER A 226 -19.47 6.71 -0.76
N ASN A 227 -18.42 7.48 -0.44
CA ASN A 227 -17.22 7.02 0.24
C ASN A 227 -16.70 8.08 1.22
N PRO A 228 -17.35 8.26 2.37
CA PRO A 228 -16.99 9.28 3.36
C PRO A 228 -15.62 9.05 3.99
N ASN A 229 -15.05 7.87 3.84
CA ASN A 229 -13.71 7.51 4.30
C ASN A 229 -12.62 7.72 3.24
N GLY A 230 -12.98 8.20 2.05
CA GLY A 230 -12.04 8.57 1.00
C GLY A 230 -11.38 9.94 1.27
N GLY A 231 -10.59 10.40 0.31
CA GLY A 231 -9.90 11.69 0.41
C GLY A 231 -8.54 11.61 1.12
N LEU A 232 -8.02 12.74 1.57
CA LEU A 232 -6.69 12.83 2.19
C LEU A 232 -6.69 12.52 3.69
N PRO A 233 -7.56 13.14 4.52
CA PRO A 233 -7.54 12.99 5.99
C PRO A 233 -8.34 11.77 6.45
N GLY A 234 -8.28 11.52 7.77
CA GLY A 234 -9.03 10.46 8.43
C GLY A 234 -8.37 9.09 8.39
N LYS A 235 -8.98 8.12 9.09
CA LYS A 235 -8.43 6.77 9.27
C LYS A 235 -8.19 6.02 7.94
N PHE A 236 -9.06 6.25 6.97
CA PHE A 236 -9.03 5.61 5.65
C PHE A 236 -8.53 6.54 4.52
N GLY A 237 -8.16 7.78 4.86
CA GLY A 237 -7.62 8.73 3.90
C GLY A 237 -6.20 8.38 3.46
N VAL A 238 -5.82 8.90 2.29
CA VAL A 238 -4.52 8.61 1.64
C VAL A 238 -3.34 8.91 2.57
N ILE A 239 -3.38 10.01 3.32
CA ILE A 239 -2.27 10.39 4.21
C ILE A 239 -2.08 9.32 5.31
N ARG A 240 -3.14 8.98 6.03
CA ARG A 240 -3.02 8.03 7.14
C ARG A 240 -2.89 6.59 6.65
N ARG A 241 -3.75 6.15 5.74
CA ARG A 241 -3.76 4.76 5.25
C ARG A 241 -2.55 4.42 4.40
N ALA A 242 -2.18 5.28 3.45
CA ALA A 242 -1.14 4.95 2.48
C ALA A 242 0.28 5.37 2.90
N ASN A 243 0.40 6.42 3.74
CA ASN A 243 1.70 6.93 4.17
C ASN A 243 2.01 6.61 5.64
N LEU A 244 1.16 7.07 6.58
CA LEU A 244 1.45 6.93 8.01
C LEU A 244 1.18 5.53 8.55
N SER A 245 0.21 4.81 7.98
CA SER A 245 -0.12 3.44 8.39
C SER A 245 0.44 2.38 7.43
N LYS A 246 1.33 2.77 6.51
CA LYS A 246 2.01 1.81 5.65
C LYS A 246 2.94 0.96 6.51
N THR A 247 2.79 -0.35 6.40
CA THR A 247 3.73 -1.29 7.01
C THR A 247 5.12 -1.04 6.43
N THR A 248 6.14 -1.03 7.27
CA THR A 248 7.53 -0.98 6.82
C THR A 248 7.79 -2.15 5.88
N ASP A 249 8.57 -1.94 4.83
CA ASP A 249 8.95 -3.03 3.93
C ASP A 249 9.70 -4.11 4.75
N TYR A 250 9.48 -5.37 4.39
CA TYR A 250 10.00 -6.53 5.14
C TYR A 250 9.57 -6.56 6.62
N ALA A 251 8.37 -6.13 6.91
CA ALA A 251 7.73 -6.29 8.21
C ALA A 251 6.44 -7.10 8.05
N THR A 252 6.11 -7.92 9.06
CA THR A 252 4.89 -8.72 9.08
C THR A 252 4.04 -8.38 10.29
N ARG A 253 2.77 -8.70 10.21
CA ARG A 253 1.82 -8.55 11.30
C ARG A 253 1.14 -9.88 11.57
N LEU A 254 1.26 -10.37 12.79
CA LEU A 254 0.83 -11.70 13.18
C LEU A 254 -0.08 -11.66 14.41
N VAL A 255 -0.98 -12.62 14.47
CA VAL A 255 -1.77 -12.91 15.66
C VAL A 255 -0.89 -13.62 16.68
N LEU A 256 -1.01 -13.21 17.95
CA LEU A 256 -0.39 -13.92 19.07
C LEU A 256 -1.18 -15.19 19.39
N SER A 257 -0.48 -16.28 19.60
CA SER A 257 -1.04 -17.50 20.16
C SER A 257 -0.22 -17.98 21.35
N ALA A 258 -0.87 -18.69 22.26
CA ALA A 258 -0.23 -19.18 23.45
C ALA A 258 0.94 -20.12 23.11
N PRO A 259 2.10 -19.99 23.73
CA PRO A 259 3.20 -20.92 23.55
C PRO A 259 2.83 -22.29 24.11
N LYS A 260 3.35 -23.34 23.49
CA LYS A 260 3.20 -24.71 24.01
C LYS A 260 4.07 -24.84 25.27
N LEU A 261 3.42 -25.08 26.40
CA LEU A 261 4.07 -25.23 27.72
C LEU A 261 4.15 -26.67 28.19
N ASP A 262 3.54 -27.61 27.45
CA ASP A 262 3.56 -29.05 27.74
C ASP A 262 4.87 -29.63 27.23
N VAL A 263 5.93 -29.45 28.02
CA VAL A 263 7.30 -29.92 27.75
C VAL A 263 7.85 -30.58 28.99
N GLU A 264 8.67 -31.62 28.81
CA GLU A 264 9.28 -32.33 29.91
C GLU A 264 10.41 -31.53 30.59
N ASN A 265 11.14 -30.76 29.80
CA ASN A 265 12.25 -29.92 30.26
C ASN A 265 12.06 -28.45 29.87
N MET A 266 12.58 -27.55 30.70
CA MET A 266 12.55 -26.08 30.37
C MET A 266 13.35 -25.74 29.12
N GLU A 267 14.34 -26.53 28.76
CA GLU A 267 15.16 -26.38 27.54
C GLU A 267 14.36 -26.67 26.26
N ASP A 268 13.28 -27.46 26.39
CA ASP A 268 12.40 -27.78 25.26
C ASP A 268 11.35 -26.67 24.95
N LEU A 269 11.27 -25.64 25.80
CA LEU A 269 10.44 -24.47 25.55
C LEU A 269 10.94 -23.73 24.32
N ARG A 270 10.10 -23.64 23.29
CA ARG A 270 10.46 -22.92 22.06
C ARG A 270 10.33 -21.41 22.17
N ALA A 271 9.37 -20.93 22.96
CA ALA A 271 9.21 -19.50 23.28
C ALA A 271 9.69 -19.29 24.72
N ASP A 272 10.80 -18.60 24.89
CA ASP A 272 11.38 -18.19 26.16
C ASP A 272 11.75 -16.69 26.14
N PHE A 273 12.39 -16.18 27.18
CA PHE A 273 12.77 -14.77 27.24
C PHE A 273 13.71 -14.34 26.11
N ASP A 274 14.54 -15.25 25.62
CA ASP A 274 15.51 -14.97 24.57
C ASP A 274 14.93 -15.21 23.18
N TYR A 275 13.92 -16.08 23.05
CA TYR A 275 13.42 -16.56 21.78
C TYR A 275 11.92 -16.42 21.64
N SER A 276 11.52 -15.90 20.49
CA SER A 276 10.15 -15.95 19.98
C SER A 276 10.05 -16.95 18.83
N VAL A 277 8.90 -17.61 18.71
CA VAL A 277 8.63 -18.56 17.63
C VAL A 277 7.91 -17.84 16.50
N LEU A 278 8.57 -17.75 15.36
CA LEU A 278 8.10 -17.02 14.17
C LEU A 278 7.67 -18.03 13.09
N PRO A 279 6.47 -17.89 12.51
CA PRO A 279 6.07 -18.68 11.35
C PRO A 279 7.05 -18.55 10.19
N MET A 280 7.36 -19.67 9.54
CA MET A 280 8.29 -19.72 8.42
C MET A 280 7.92 -18.73 7.29
N THR A 281 6.62 -18.59 6.99
CA THR A 281 6.12 -17.63 5.98
C THR A 281 6.44 -16.19 6.34
N SER A 282 6.35 -15.85 7.62
CA SER A 282 6.69 -14.51 8.11
C SER A 282 8.19 -14.29 8.18
N ALA A 283 8.96 -15.30 8.53
CA ALA A 283 10.42 -15.22 8.45
C ALA A 283 10.87 -15.02 7.00
N ALA A 284 10.27 -15.75 6.04
CA ALA A 284 10.51 -15.59 4.61
C ALA A 284 10.19 -14.17 4.11
N ALA A 285 9.12 -13.56 4.60
CA ALA A 285 8.75 -12.20 4.24
C ALA A 285 9.66 -11.15 4.89
N ASN A 286 9.97 -11.30 6.18
CA ASN A 286 10.81 -10.36 6.92
C ASN A 286 12.27 -10.37 6.44
N PHE A 287 12.79 -11.56 6.12
CA PHE A 287 14.18 -11.73 5.68
C PHE A 287 14.30 -12.06 4.19
N PHE A 288 13.36 -11.61 3.38
CA PHE A 288 13.20 -11.93 1.97
C PHE A 288 14.51 -11.92 1.15
N PRO A 289 15.35 -10.84 1.18
CA PRO A 289 16.60 -10.84 0.41
C PRO A 289 17.62 -11.90 0.88
N PHE A 290 17.67 -12.17 2.18
CA PHE A 290 18.57 -13.18 2.75
C PHE A 290 18.11 -14.60 2.40
N VAL A 291 16.81 -14.84 2.45
CA VAL A 291 16.22 -16.13 2.07
C VAL A 291 16.53 -16.42 0.59
N ILE A 292 16.38 -15.45 -0.31
CA ILE A 292 16.75 -15.62 -1.73
C ILE A 292 18.23 -15.95 -1.88
N PHE A 293 19.11 -15.27 -1.14
CA PHE A 293 20.53 -15.55 -1.16
C PHE A 293 20.82 -16.99 -0.74
N HIS A 294 20.19 -17.48 0.34
CA HIS A 294 20.39 -18.86 0.80
C HIS A 294 19.73 -19.90 -0.12
N MET A 295 18.57 -19.61 -0.72
CA MET A 295 17.98 -20.47 -1.75
C MET A 295 18.90 -20.61 -2.96
N ARG A 296 19.52 -19.52 -3.43
CA ARG A 296 20.48 -19.57 -4.52
C ARG A 296 21.68 -20.43 -4.14
N ARG A 297 22.26 -20.20 -2.96
CA ARG A 297 23.38 -21.02 -2.46
C ARG A 297 23.03 -22.49 -2.34
N PHE A 298 21.80 -22.79 -1.93
CA PHE A 298 21.32 -24.18 -1.90
C PHE A 298 21.44 -24.84 -3.28
N PHE A 299 20.91 -24.21 -4.34
CA PHE A 299 20.99 -24.77 -5.69
C PHE A 299 22.40 -24.74 -6.28
N GLU A 300 23.22 -23.76 -5.97
CA GLU A 300 24.63 -23.74 -6.34
C GLU A 300 25.36 -24.94 -5.72
N ASN A 301 25.21 -25.18 -4.42
CA ASN A 301 25.82 -26.31 -3.74
C ASN A 301 25.29 -27.65 -4.24
N GLU A 302 23.97 -27.74 -4.46
CA GLU A 302 23.31 -28.96 -4.93
C GLU A 302 23.80 -29.39 -6.30
N PHE A 303 24.14 -28.46 -7.19
CA PHE A 303 24.52 -28.75 -8.58
C PHE A 303 26.02 -28.57 -8.90
N ILE A 304 26.87 -28.34 -7.89
CA ILE A 304 28.30 -28.27 -8.07
C ILE A 304 28.90 -29.69 -8.16
N GLY A 305 29.62 -29.97 -9.23
CA GLY A 305 30.52 -31.13 -9.37
C GLY A 305 29.91 -32.38 -9.94
N ASP A 306 28.60 -32.59 -9.84
CA ASP A 306 27.95 -33.75 -10.43
C ASP A 306 27.32 -33.43 -11.79
N THR A 307 27.42 -34.35 -12.73
CA THR A 307 26.77 -34.22 -14.04
C THR A 307 25.40 -34.88 -14.09
N LYS A 308 25.10 -35.77 -13.13
CA LYS A 308 23.84 -36.54 -13.10
C LYS A 308 23.22 -36.50 -11.71
N TYR A 309 21.97 -36.11 -11.66
CA TYR A 309 21.21 -35.92 -10.42
C TYR A 309 20.04 -36.89 -10.33
N PRO A 310 19.69 -37.33 -9.11
CA PRO A 310 18.53 -38.19 -8.90
C PRO A 310 17.25 -37.38 -9.06
N ILE A 311 16.41 -37.79 -10.00
CA ILE A 311 15.12 -37.21 -10.33
C ILE A 311 14.03 -38.29 -10.29
N ILE A 312 12.79 -37.85 -10.11
CA ILE A 312 11.63 -38.73 -10.08
C ILE A 312 10.90 -38.64 -11.42
N ASP A 313 10.81 -39.77 -12.11
CA ASP A 313 10.09 -39.88 -13.36
C ASP A 313 8.57 -39.87 -13.15
N LYS A 314 7.81 -39.72 -14.23
CA LYS A 314 6.33 -39.67 -14.24
C LYS A 314 5.67 -40.93 -13.66
N ASP A 315 6.36 -42.08 -13.70
CA ASP A 315 5.92 -43.31 -13.10
C ASP A 315 6.31 -43.48 -11.62
N GLY A 316 7.01 -42.48 -11.05
CA GLY A 316 7.47 -42.46 -9.67
C GLY A 316 8.81 -43.17 -9.47
N SER A 317 9.45 -43.67 -10.50
CA SER A 317 10.79 -44.29 -10.41
C SER A 317 11.90 -43.26 -10.29
N ILE A 318 12.98 -43.62 -9.60
CA ILE A 318 14.17 -42.78 -9.48
C ILE A 318 15.08 -43.04 -10.67
N ILE A 319 15.36 -42.02 -11.41
CA ILE A 319 16.29 -42.05 -12.55
C ILE A 319 17.35 -40.97 -12.38
N TYR A 320 18.39 -41.02 -13.21
CA TYR A 320 19.45 -40.00 -13.17
C TYR A 320 19.42 -39.19 -14.48
N GLY A 321 19.35 -37.87 -14.35
CA GLY A 321 19.33 -36.90 -15.46
C GLY A 321 20.39 -35.84 -15.33
N GLU A 322 20.80 -35.29 -16.46
CA GLU A 322 21.68 -34.14 -16.55
C GLU A 322 20.85 -32.86 -16.45
N ILE A 323 21.13 -31.99 -15.47
CA ILE A 323 20.41 -30.74 -15.31
C ILE A 323 20.88 -29.73 -16.35
N GLU A 324 19.95 -29.18 -17.11
CA GLU A 324 20.21 -28.13 -18.10
C GLU A 324 20.32 -26.78 -17.42
N ASP A 325 21.41 -26.06 -17.62
CA ASP A 325 21.65 -24.67 -17.22
C ASP A 325 20.92 -24.21 -15.92
N TYR A 326 21.34 -24.78 -14.80
CA TYR A 326 20.69 -24.53 -13.51
C TYR A 326 20.73 -23.05 -13.09
N GLN A 327 21.73 -22.26 -13.55
CA GLN A 327 21.85 -20.86 -13.22
C GLN A 327 20.70 -20.02 -13.82
N ILE A 328 20.23 -20.38 -15.01
CA ILE A 328 19.06 -19.77 -15.62
C ILE A 328 17.79 -20.25 -14.93
N GLN A 329 17.67 -21.55 -14.67
CA GLN A 329 16.48 -22.14 -14.04
C GLN A 329 16.23 -21.61 -12.64
N PHE A 330 17.27 -21.34 -11.85
CA PHE A 330 17.23 -20.84 -10.49
C PHE A 330 17.81 -19.43 -10.37
N SER A 331 17.58 -18.58 -11.37
CA SER A 331 17.92 -17.17 -11.33
C SER A 331 17.21 -16.42 -10.19
N ASP A 332 17.79 -15.32 -9.73
CA ASP A 332 17.20 -14.49 -8.66
C ASP A 332 15.75 -14.09 -8.96
N GLU A 333 15.39 -13.84 -10.21
CA GLU A 333 14.01 -13.50 -10.60
C GLU A 333 13.05 -14.68 -10.39
N MET A 334 13.50 -15.87 -10.74
CA MET A 334 12.73 -17.10 -10.55
C MET A 334 12.59 -17.41 -9.05
N LEU A 335 13.67 -17.32 -8.28
CA LEU A 335 13.64 -17.55 -6.83
C LEU A 335 12.75 -16.55 -6.11
N LYS A 336 12.78 -15.26 -6.48
CA LYS A 336 11.85 -14.23 -5.97
C LYS A 336 10.40 -14.60 -6.23
N LYS A 337 10.09 -15.03 -7.44
CA LYS A 337 8.73 -15.43 -7.83
C LYS A 337 8.24 -16.65 -7.02
N GLU A 338 9.10 -17.64 -6.82
CA GLU A 338 8.75 -18.84 -6.06
C GLU A 338 8.61 -18.54 -4.56
N LEU A 339 9.47 -17.69 -4.00
CA LEU A 339 9.38 -17.26 -2.61
C LEU A 339 8.11 -16.42 -2.37
N ASP A 340 7.80 -15.48 -3.26
CA ASP A 340 6.58 -14.67 -3.19
C ASP A 340 5.31 -15.55 -3.27
N ARG A 341 5.32 -16.51 -4.19
CA ARG A 341 4.24 -17.50 -4.30
C ARG A 341 4.09 -18.35 -3.03
N PHE A 342 5.18 -18.75 -2.40
CA PHE A 342 5.15 -19.50 -1.15
C PHE A 342 4.57 -18.69 0.01
N ILE A 343 4.96 -17.42 0.12
CA ILE A 343 4.46 -16.52 1.17
C ILE A 343 2.95 -16.30 1.04
N HIS A 344 2.47 -16.06 -0.18
CA HIS A 344 1.07 -15.68 -0.43
C HIS A 344 0.16 -16.83 -0.87
N GLY A 345 0.73 -17.99 -1.25
CA GLY A 345 -0.01 -19.15 -1.75
C GLY A 345 -0.30 -20.18 -0.68
N TYR A 346 -1.42 -20.01 0.04
CA TYR A 346 -1.78 -20.88 1.17
C TYR A 346 -2.02 -22.35 0.81
N SER A 347 -2.40 -22.66 -0.41
CA SER A 347 -2.88 -23.97 -0.81
C SER A 347 -1.84 -24.89 -1.47
N ASP A 348 -0.68 -24.37 -1.94
CA ASP A 348 0.27 -25.16 -2.73
C ASP A 348 1.73 -25.09 -2.26
N ARG A 349 1.93 -24.93 -0.96
CA ARG A 349 3.26 -24.80 -0.35
C ARG A 349 4.12 -26.05 -0.45
N PHE A 350 3.52 -27.25 -0.57
CA PHE A 350 4.25 -28.51 -0.82
C PHE A 350 4.45 -28.84 -2.29
N ARG A 351 4.54 -27.81 -3.13
CA ARG A 351 4.79 -27.98 -4.55
C ARG A 351 6.20 -28.52 -4.79
N PRO A 352 6.38 -29.55 -5.68
CA PRO A 352 7.68 -30.11 -5.99
C PRO A 352 8.55 -29.13 -6.77
N VAL A 353 9.85 -29.18 -6.54
CA VAL A 353 10.86 -28.45 -7.32
C VAL A 353 11.07 -29.21 -8.63
N LYS A 354 10.67 -28.62 -9.74
CA LYS A 354 10.83 -29.16 -11.09
C LYS A 354 12.06 -28.59 -11.76
N VAL A 355 12.82 -29.45 -12.39
CA VAL A 355 14.02 -29.08 -13.14
C VAL A 355 13.92 -29.53 -14.58
N LEU A 356 14.40 -28.71 -15.50
CA LEU A 356 14.61 -29.10 -16.88
C LEU A 356 15.89 -29.93 -16.94
N CYS A 357 15.73 -31.19 -17.30
CA CYS A 357 16.83 -32.13 -17.36
C CYS A 357 16.82 -32.94 -18.65
N ARG A 358 17.99 -33.47 -19.00
CA ARG A 358 18.16 -34.38 -20.14
C ARG A 358 18.23 -35.82 -19.64
N VAL A 359 17.25 -36.62 -20.08
CA VAL A 359 17.16 -38.05 -19.77
C VAL A 359 17.08 -38.81 -21.07
N LYS A 360 18.01 -39.78 -21.26
CA LYS A 360 18.06 -40.59 -22.53
C LYS A 360 17.99 -39.76 -23.80
N GLY A 361 18.64 -38.59 -23.81
CA GLY A 361 18.68 -37.65 -24.94
C GLY A 361 17.44 -36.78 -25.17
N LYS A 362 16.43 -36.85 -24.30
CA LYS A 362 15.24 -35.98 -24.33
C LYS A 362 15.27 -34.98 -23.18
N GLN A 363 14.83 -33.76 -23.45
CA GLN A 363 14.67 -32.72 -22.44
C GLN A 363 13.25 -32.78 -21.90
N GLU A 364 13.11 -32.90 -20.57
CA GLU A 364 11.83 -32.94 -19.87
C GLU A 364 11.92 -32.21 -18.52
N TYR A 365 10.77 -31.67 -18.05
CA TYR A 365 10.64 -31.14 -16.68
C TYR A 365 10.23 -32.28 -15.74
N LEU A 366 11.12 -32.64 -14.84
CA LEU A 366 10.91 -33.71 -13.87
C LEU A 366 11.18 -33.21 -12.44
N ASP A 367 10.66 -33.93 -11.47
CA ASP A 367 10.76 -33.55 -10.05
C ASP A 367 12.15 -33.92 -9.50
N LEU A 368 12.82 -32.96 -8.86
CA LEU A 368 14.09 -33.20 -8.19
C LEU A 368 13.84 -34.08 -6.93
N LYS A 369 14.66 -35.13 -6.74
CA LYS A 369 14.51 -36.01 -5.56
C LYS A 369 15.06 -35.33 -4.31
N TRP A 370 14.33 -35.42 -3.20
CA TRP A 370 14.85 -35.06 -1.88
C TRP A 370 15.97 -36.05 -1.44
N LYS A 371 17.12 -35.54 -1.00
CA LYS A 371 18.30 -36.33 -0.67
C LYS A 371 18.48 -36.58 0.83
N GLY A 372 17.79 -35.85 1.68
CA GLY A 372 17.90 -35.96 3.13
C GLY A 372 17.38 -37.28 3.68
N PHE A 373 17.51 -37.49 4.96
CA PHE A 373 16.92 -38.59 5.68
C PHE A 373 16.30 -38.11 7.00
N TYR A 374 15.28 -38.82 7.45
CA TYR A 374 14.62 -38.58 8.73
C TYR A 374 15.23 -39.45 9.79
N LYS A 375 15.24 -38.97 11.03
CA LYS A 375 15.58 -39.79 12.18
C LYS A 375 14.31 -40.30 12.84
N GLU A 376 14.19 -41.62 12.94
CA GLU A 376 13.15 -42.26 13.73
C GLU A 376 13.44 -42.11 15.23
N PRO A 377 12.44 -42.24 16.12
CA PRO A 377 12.66 -42.18 17.58
C PRO A 377 13.66 -43.22 18.12
N ASP A 378 13.87 -44.31 17.38
CA ASP A 378 14.88 -45.35 17.71
C ASP A 378 16.30 -45.00 17.18
N GLY A 379 16.46 -43.80 16.60
CA GLY A 379 17.72 -43.29 16.07
C GLY A 379 18.09 -43.80 14.68
N LYS A 380 17.25 -44.62 14.04
CA LYS A 380 17.50 -45.06 12.66
C LYS A 380 17.24 -43.97 11.65
N ALA A 381 18.12 -43.88 10.66
CA ALA A 381 17.95 -43.01 9.51
C ALA A 381 16.96 -43.64 8.51
N LEU A 382 15.87 -42.96 8.21
CA LEU A 382 14.90 -43.37 7.20
C LEU A 382 14.94 -42.42 6.01
N GLN A 383 15.32 -42.91 4.84
CA GLN A 383 15.25 -42.18 3.60
C GLN A 383 13.87 -42.37 2.97
N LYS A 384 13.08 -41.28 2.92
CA LYS A 384 11.79 -41.31 2.22
C LYS A 384 11.99 -40.93 0.73
N GLU A 385 11.45 -41.75 -0.14
CA GLU A 385 11.47 -41.49 -1.60
C GLU A 385 10.37 -40.55 -1.95
N ARG A 386 10.68 -39.26 -1.93
CA ARG A 386 9.76 -38.19 -2.30
C ARG A 386 10.46 -37.08 -3.10
N PRO A 387 9.70 -36.25 -3.86
CA PRO A 387 10.25 -35.05 -4.44
C PRO A 387 10.75 -34.06 -3.39
N LEU A 388 11.80 -33.33 -3.75
CA LEU A 388 12.16 -32.09 -3.08
C LEU A 388 11.04 -31.05 -3.33
N THR A 389 10.59 -30.37 -2.30
CA THR A 389 9.55 -29.35 -2.40
C THR A 389 10.12 -27.96 -2.17
N TRP A 390 9.41 -26.92 -2.64
CA TRP A 390 9.77 -25.54 -2.32
C TRP A 390 9.71 -25.27 -0.81
N CYS A 391 8.87 -25.98 -0.06
CA CYS A 391 8.85 -25.93 1.40
C CYS A 391 10.19 -26.35 2.01
N ASP A 392 10.81 -27.41 1.50
CA ASP A 392 12.12 -27.89 1.97
C ASP A 392 13.20 -26.81 1.78
N VAL A 393 13.31 -26.30 0.55
CA VAL A 393 14.31 -25.30 0.17
C VAL A 393 14.14 -24.00 0.97
N ILE A 394 12.90 -23.52 1.07
CA ILE A 394 12.61 -22.28 1.78
C ILE A 394 12.78 -22.44 3.29
N TYR A 395 12.44 -23.60 3.87
CA TYR A 395 12.67 -23.87 5.28
C TYR A 395 14.17 -23.82 5.62
N MET A 396 15.00 -24.55 4.88
CA MET A 396 16.46 -24.54 5.08
C MET A 396 17.06 -23.15 4.87
N ALA A 397 16.60 -22.44 3.84
CA ALA A 397 17.02 -21.06 3.58
C ALA A 397 16.59 -20.08 4.69
N CYS A 398 15.39 -20.26 5.27
CA CYS A 398 14.93 -19.45 6.39
C CYS A 398 15.72 -19.75 7.67
N GLU A 399 16.05 -21.01 7.98
CA GLU A 399 16.89 -21.36 9.15
C GLU A 399 18.25 -20.64 9.07
N GLU A 400 18.91 -20.66 7.91
CA GLU A 400 20.15 -19.93 7.72
C GLU A 400 19.97 -18.39 7.74
N ALA A 401 18.86 -17.89 7.18
CA ALA A 401 18.59 -16.45 7.12
C ALA A 401 18.30 -15.85 8.50
N VAL A 402 17.72 -16.59 9.43
CA VAL A 402 17.37 -16.10 10.78
C VAL A 402 18.47 -16.38 11.81
N LYS A 403 19.43 -17.22 11.47
CA LYS A 403 20.54 -17.59 12.34
C LYS A 403 21.27 -16.35 12.85
N ASP A 404 21.43 -16.26 14.18
CA ASP A 404 22.09 -15.13 14.85
C ASP A 404 21.45 -13.74 14.64
N ARG A 405 20.25 -13.68 14.06
CA ARG A 405 19.51 -12.44 13.84
C ARG A 405 18.45 -12.22 14.90
N MET A 406 18.16 -10.92 15.10
CA MET A 406 17.14 -10.43 16.01
C MET A 406 15.91 -9.97 15.24
N ILE A 407 14.76 -10.00 15.91
CA ILE A 407 13.56 -9.29 15.49
C ILE A 407 13.15 -8.31 16.57
N LEU A 408 12.51 -7.23 16.12
CA LEU A 408 11.85 -6.27 16.98
C LEU A 408 10.34 -6.50 16.89
N ILE A 409 9.71 -6.74 18.04
CA ILE A 409 8.29 -7.05 18.17
C ILE A 409 7.60 -5.87 18.81
N THR A 410 6.53 -5.39 18.19
CA THR A 410 5.81 -4.19 18.62
C THR A 410 4.30 -4.46 18.64
N ARG A 411 3.62 -4.14 19.74
CA ARG A 411 2.16 -4.08 19.81
C ARG A 411 1.68 -2.62 19.82
N TYR A 412 0.69 -2.32 19.01
CA TYR A 412 0.07 -0.99 18.98
C TYR A 412 -1.18 -0.95 19.88
N PRO A 413 -1.47 0.21 20.56
CA PRO A 413 -0.71 1.46 20.48
C PRO A 413 0.63 1.40 21.23
N ILE A 414 1.61 2.16 20.76
CA ILE A 414 2.88 2.37 21.46
C ILE A 414 2.69 3.63 22.33
N ASP A 415 2.48 3.45 23.61
CA ASP A 415 2.36 4.52 24.60
C ASP A 415 3.59 4.60 25.51
N THR A 416 4.34 3.51 25.61
CA THR A 416 5.61 3.42 26.32
C THR A 416 6.63 2.64 25.48
N PHE A 417 7.91 2.72 25.85
CA PHE A 417 8.95 1.92 25.22
C PHE A 417 8.86 0.42 25.57
N TYR A 418 8.08 0.05 26.59
CA TYR A 418 7.81 -1.34 26.94
C TYR A 418 6.88 -2.07 25.98
N ASN A 419 6.16 -1.35 25.11
CA ASN A 419 5.34 -1.96 24.05
C ASN A 419 6.17 -2.52 22.89
N GLU A 420 7.49 -2.44 22.97
CA GLU A 420 8.44 -2.92 21.97
C GLU A 420 9.58 -3.68 22.66
N PHE A 421 9.87 -4.88 22.17
CA PHE A 421 10.96 -5.71 22.71
C PHE A 421 11.63 -6.51 21.59
N ALA A 422 12.86 -6.96 21.83
CA ALA A 422 13.67 -7.71 20.89
C ALA A 422 13.85 -9.15 21.35
N THR A 423 13.83 -10.10 20.42
CA THR A 423 14.19 -11.52 20.68
C THR A 423 14.96 -12.11 19.52
N LYS A 424 15.63 -13.24 19.78
CA LYS A 424 16.11 -14.18 18.78
C LYS A 424 14.92 -14.96 18.20
N ILE A 425 15.15 -15.70 17.14
CA ILE A 425 14.11 -16.38 16.36
C ILE A 425 14.27 -17.89 16.42
N ARG A 426 13.17 -18.60 16.64
CA ARG A 426 12.99 -20.02 16.32
C ARG A 426 11.87 -20.15 15.30
N LEU A 427 12.07 -20.95 14.26
CA LEU A 427 11.06 -21.10 13.22
C LEU A 427 9.95 -22.06 13.62
N ALA A 428 8.72 -21.74 13.28
CA ALA A 428 7.61 -22.66 13.20
C ALA A 428 7.27 -22.92 11.74
N SER A 429 7.22 -24.17 11.33
CA SER A 429 6.89 -24.56 9.96
C SER A 429 5.47 -25.11 9.87
N THR A 430 5.34 -26.42 9.97
CA THR A 430 4.08 -27.14 9.96
C THR A 430 3.63 -27.52 11.37
N ILE A 431 2.34 -27.85 11.53
CA ILE A 431 1.77 -28.31 12.82
C ILE A 431 2.49 -29.57 13.31
N GLU A 432 2.73 -30.52 12.40
CA GLU A 432 3.55 -31.71 12.67
C GLU A 432 4.95 -31.46 12.13
N THR A 433 5.96 -31.73 12.96
CA THR A 433 7.38 -31.63 12.59
C THR A 433 8.06 -32.96 12.82
N GLU A 434 9.22 -33.14 12.20
CA GLU A 434 10.07 -34.33 12.39
C GLU A 434 11.55 -33.93 12.38
N GLU A 435 12.41 -34.76 12.95
CA GLU A 435 13.86 -34.54 12.87
C GLU A 435 14.35 -35.00 11.50
N ALA A 436 15.07 -34.14 10.78
CA ALA A 436 15.63 -34.45 9.48
C ALA A 436 17.11 -34.04 9.40
N VAL A 437 17.86 -34.73 8.59
CA VAL A 437 19.26 -34.43 8.29
C VAL A 437 19.38 -34.19 6.79
N PHE A 438 19.97 -33.06 6.42
CA PHE A 438 20.27 -32.72 5.05
C PHE A 438 21.67 -32.09 4.97
N ASP A 439 22.55 -32.62 4.13
CA ASP A 439 23.96 -32.20 4.03
C ASP A 439 24.68 -32.08 5.38
N ASP A 440 24.56 -33.17 6.21
CA ASP A 440 25.11 -33.25 7.56
C ASP A 440 24.55 -32.23 8.59
N VAL A 441 23.61 -31.39 8.21
CA VAL A 441 22.92 -30.46 9.11
C VAL A 441 21.67 -31.14 9.69
N VAL A 442 21.55 -31.10 11.01
CA VAL A 442 20.40 -31.64 11.74
C VAL A 442 19.35 -30.56 11.97
N TYR A 443 18.15 -30.81 11.51
CA TYR A 443 16.99 -29.95 11.70
C TYR A 443 16.00 -30.62 12.64
N THR A 444 15.84 -30.13 13.85
CA THR A 444 14.99 -30.75 14.88
C THR A 444 13.50 -30.51 14.67
N HIS A 445 13.14 -29.46 13.96
CA HIS A 445 11.75 -29.07 13.71
C HIS A 445 11.44 -28.93 12.21
N TYR A 446 11.95 -29.90 11.45
CA TYR A 446 11.76 -29.95 10.01
C TYR A 446 10.29 -30.13 9.64
N PRO A 447 9.76 -29.49 8.58
CA PRO A 447 8.38 -29.69 8.15
C PRO A 447 8.10 -31.15 7.83
N LYS A 448 7.04 -31.72 8.41
CA LYS A 448 6.62 -33.06 8.06
C LYS A 448 5.89 -33.07 6.74
N ILE A 449 6.56 -33.54 5.69
CA ILE A 449 6.03 -33.60 4.34
C ILE A 449 5.83 -35.06 3.95
N ARG A 450 4.58 -35.49 3.78
CA ARG A 450 4.25 -36.83 3.30
C ARG A 450 4.15 -36.80 1.78
N LYS A 451 4.53 -37.91 1.13
CA LYS A 451 4.49 -38.03 -0.34
C LYS A 451 3.08 -37.78 -0.89
N GLU A 452 2.08 -38.25 -0.16
CA GLU A 452 0.66 -38.07 -0.51
C GLU A 452 0.12 -36.65 -0.37
N ASP A 453 0.80 -35.77 0.36
CA ASP A 453 0.38 -34.37 0.56
C ASP A 453 0.95 -33.44 -0.53
N ILE A 454 1.94 -33.90 -1.29
CA ILE A 454 2.57 -33.14 -2.35
C ILE A 454 1.57 -32.84 -3.46
N GLY A 455 1.41 -31.56 -3.78
CA GLY A 455 0.45 -31.09 -4.80
C GLY A 455 -1.01 -31.03 -4.34
N LYS A 456 -1.29 -31.28 -3.05
CA LYS A 456 -2.61 -31.07 -2.44
C LYS A 456 -2.69 -29.74 -1.71
N ASP A 457 -3.91 -29.38 -1.27
CA ASP A 457 -4.15 -28.20 -0.43
C ASP A 457 -3.43 -28.33 0.92
N THR A 458 -2.54 -27.40 1.21
CA THR A 458 -1.69 -27.35 2.41
C THR A 458 -2.14 -26.30 3.43
N SER A 459 -3.26 -25.63 3.21
CA SER A 459 -3.71 -24.50 4.04
C SER A 459 -3.88 -24.83 5.52
N SER A 460 -4.23 -26.07 5.84
CA SER A 460 -4.36 -26.55 7.22
C SER A 460 -3.07 -27.11 7.84
N SER A 461 -1.98 -27.16 7.10
CA SER A 461 -0.74 -27.81 7.55
C SER A 461 0.25 -26.84 8.20
N PHE A 462 0.15 -25.55 7.93
CA PHE A 462 1.11 -24.55 8.36
C PHE A 462 0.66 -23.78 9.61
N ILE A 463 1.65 -23.37 10.41
CA ILE A 463 1.45 -22.46 11.53
C ILE A 463 1.62 -21.03 10.98
N ASP A 464 0.61 -20.19 11.18
CA ASP A 464 0.58 -18.79 10.75
C ASP A 464 0.44 -17.81 11.94
N THR A 465 0.59 -18.28 13.18
CA THR A 465 0.57 -17.48 14.42
C THR A 465 1.94 -17.43 15.07
N MET A 466 2.17 -16.40 15.87
CA MET A 466 3.42 -16.20 16.58
C MET A 466 3.29 -16.58 18.06
N ASN A 467 4.35 -17.17 18.63
CA ASN A 467 4.44 -17.38 20.07
C ASN A 467 5.54 -16.49 20.67
N ILE A 468 5.24 -15.87 21.79
CA ILE A 468 6.19 -15.11 22.62
C ILE A 468 6.21 -15.68 24.03
N CYS A 469 7.24 -15.37 24.78
CA CYS A 469 7.24 -15.67 26.21
C CYS A 469 6.10 -14.94 26.93
N ASN A 470 5.35 -15.64 27.78
CA ASN A 470 4.25 -15.03 28.55
C ASN A 470 4.70 -13.86 29.43
N GLY A 471 5.97 -13.81 29.82
CA GLY A 471 6.54 -12.69 30.57
C GLY A 471 6.52 -11.35 29.85
N TYR A 472 6.38 -11.33 28.53
CA TYR A 472 6.26 -10.09 27.75
C TYR A 472 4.83 -9.57 27.61
N LEU A 473 3.81 -10.39 27.87
CA LEU A 473 2.40 -10.02 27.62
C LEU A 473 1.97 -8.77 28.40
N ASP A 474 2.32 -8.72 29.68
CA ASP A 474 1.95 -7.59 30.53
C ASP A 474 2.60 -6.29 30.05
N SER A 475 3.90 -6.34 29.73
CA SER A 475 4.64 -5.16 29.27
C SER A 475 4.12 -4.60 27.96
N ILE A 476 3.67 -5.45 27.02
CA ILE A 476 3.06 -5.00 25.78
C ILE A 476 1.54 -4.79 25.89
N GLY A 477 0.95 -5.03 27.06
CA GLY A 477 -0.49 -4.97 27.26
C GLY A 477 -1.27 -5.92 26.34
N GLY A 478 -0.71 -7.12 26.06
CA GLY A 478 -1.24 -8.10 25.11
C GLY A 478 -1.95 -9.25 25.80
N ASP A 479 -2.87 -9.87 25.05
CA ASP A 479 -3.52 -11.14 25.44
C ASP A 479 -3.70 -12.05 24.21
N TYR A 480 -4.32 -13.22 24.41
CA TYR A 480 -4.52 -14.23 23.36
C TYR A 480 -5.96 -14.25 22.80
N ASP A 481 -6.66 -13.13 22.86
CA ASP A 481 -8.03 -12.96 22.34
C ASP A 481 -8.09 -12.59 20.85
N GLY A 482 -6.95 -12.57 20.17
CA GLY A 482 -6.79 -12.16 18.77
C GLY A 482 -5.87 -10.96 18.58
N ASP A 483 -5.16 -10.57 19.63
CA ASP A 483 -4.16 -9.50 19.55
C ASP A 483 -3.10 -9.77 18.49
N MET A 484 -2.70 -8.69 17.83
CA MET A 484 -1.70 -8.74 16.75
C MET A 484 -0.48 -7.90 17.11
N VAL A 485 0.67 -8.44 16.79
CA VAL A 485 1.96 -7.74 16.88
C VAL A 485 2.54 -7.50 15.49
N THR A 486 3.34 -6.46 15.37
CA THR A 486 4.13 -6.16 14.18
C THR A 486 5.57 -6.62 14.43
N ILE A 487 6.12 -7.38 13.50
CA ILE A 487 7.48 -7.92 13.56
C ILE A 487 8.31 -7.21 12.49
N LYS A 488 9.46 -6.70 12.91
CA LYS A 488 10.45 -6.06 12.04
C LYS A 488 11.74 -6.88 12.09
N GLY A 489 12.25 -7.30 10.94
CA GLY A 489 13.56 -7.94 10.82
C GLY A 489 14.67 -6.93 11.04
N VAL A 490 15.81 -7.38 11.57
CA VAL A 490 17.02 -6.58 11.76
C VAL A 490 18.13 -7.11 10.88
N TYR A 491 18.72 -6.24 10.07
CA TYR A 491 19.51 -6.67 8.91
C TYR A 491 21.02 -6.43 9.06
N THR A 492 21.45 -5.36 9.74
CA THR A 492 22.87 -5.06 9.90
C THR A 492 23.43 -5.69 11.17
N ASP A 493 24.73 -5.98 11.17
CA ASP A 493 25.41 -6.59 12.32
C ASP A 493 25.43 -5.64 13.53
N GLU A 494 25.58 -4.33 13.29
CA GLU A 494 25.55 -3.32 14.33
C GLU A 494 24.18 -3.27 15.03
N ALA A 495 23.08 -3.24 14.24
CA ALA A 495 21.73 -3.22 14.79
C ALA A 495 21.39 -4.53 15.54
N ASN A 496 21.83 -5.69 15.03
CA ASN A 496 21.70 -6.96 15.74
C ASN A 496 22.48 -6.95 17.06
N ALA A 497 23.68 -6.39 17.09
CA ALA A 497 24.47 -6.26 18.33
C ALA A 497 23.79 -5.32 19.33
N GLU A 498 23.20 -4.22 18.88
CA GLU A 498 22.43 -3.29 19.71
C GLU A 498 21.22 -3.99 20.36
N LEU A 499 20.43 -4.74 19.59
CA LEU A 499 19.27 -5.47 20.12
C LEU A 499 19.67 -6.62 21.05
N LYS A 500 20.77 -7.34 20.75
CA LYS A 500 21.31 -8.34 21.66
C LYS A 500 21.70 -7.72 23.02
N LYS A 501 22.26 -6.52 23.00
CA LYS A 501 22.59 -5.78 24.21
C LYS A 501 21.33 -5.32 24.95
N GLN A 502 20.32 -4.88 24.25
CA GLN A 502 19.02 -4.52 24.83
C GLN A 502 18.37 -5.73 25.53
N LEU A 503 18.32 -6.88 24.83
CA LEU A 503 17.78 -8.13 25.39
C LEU A 503 18.52 -8.53 26.69
N ALA A 504 19.85 -8.46 26.68
CA ALA A 504 20.67 -8.80 27.84
C ALA A 504 20.51 -7.81 29.03
N SER A 505 19.98 -6.63 28.82
CA SER A 505 19.82 -5.62 29.86
C SER A 505 18.68 -5.88 30.85
N ASN A 506 17.79 -6.82 30.54
CA ASN A 506 16.59 -7.15 31.33
C ASN A 506 15.67 -5.95 31.64
N ILE A 507 15.79 -4.87 30.89
CA ILE A 507 15.06 -3.61 31.16
C ILE A 507 13.53 -3.77 31.04
N HIS A 508 13.08 -4.77 30.28
CA HIS A 508 11.66 -5.08 30.09
C HIS A 508 11.03 -5.88 31.26
N PHE A 509 11.83 -6.33 32.21
CA PHE A 509 11.38 -7.15 33.34
C PHE A 509 11.47 -6.43 34.68
N ILE A 510 12.00 -5.20 34.69
CA ILE A 510 12.14 -4.39 35.89
C ILE A 510 11.16 -3.22 35.75
N ASN A 511 10.03 -3.31 36.45
CA ASN A 511 9.10 -2.23 36.64
C ASN A 511 9.51 -1.40 37.90
#